data_6200791650f094a1ed9e1370da52bb11
#
_entry.id   6200791650f094a1ed9e1370da52bb11
#
_cell.length_a   1.000
_cell.length_b   1.000
_cell.length_c   1.000
_cell.angle_alpha   90.00
_cell.angle_beta   90.00
_cell.angle_gamma   90.00
#
_symmetry.space_group_name_H-M   'P 1'
#
loop_
_entity.id
_entity.type
_entity.pdbx_description
1 polymer ?
#
loop_
_entity_poly.entity_id
_entity_poly.type
_entity_poly.pdbx_seq_one_letter_code
_entity_poly.pdbx_strand_id
1 'polypeptide(L)'
;MTAQARPRTATRWALLLGIALALPWLSACRPAAETASVDAAGLRNAAAERPIDAIHVLRDRLLARDGAGFARVALPPGLHAQVETAWRSGRSTWPLQELPLDGDIPRMLTALQEPDAAKGLMTSFRSQFAGADGDIDQAVRTLVVFGRGYLQKDPDYSEEQRKHIDQVMLALGDWALAAPLSDPVRAQHLFSALAATATRTGVDGRRANADFARLGMTASLGRLSRFYGTLLTQMRLQYGLDFDASLRSLHVSLAQQTGDTARLRLDYVLAGRPITAIVPVVRIDGHWYLADYVDDARRSLAGHSAATPAAGRQS
;
A
#
# COMPACT_ATOMS: atom_id res chain seq x y z
N MET A 1 -29.00 -24.23 8.11
CA MET A 1 -28.38 -22.90 8.30
C MET A 1 -26.88 -23.12 8.45
N THR A 2 -26.16 -23.11 7.34
CA THR A 2 -24.71 -23.32 7.28
C THR A 2 -24.07 -21.96 7.00
N ALA A 3 -23.37 -21.42 8.01
CA ALA A 3 -22.62 -20.19 7.91
C ALA A 3 -21.42 -20.43 6.98
N GLN A 4 -21.40 -19.80 5.82
CA GLN A 4 -20.25 -19.75 4.95
C GLN A 4 -19.16 -18.88 5.62
N ALA A 5 -18.11 -19.53 6.09
CA ALA A 5 -16.90 -18.87 6.52
C ALA A 5 -16.21 -18.22 5.31
N ARG A 6 -16.21 -16.89 5.25
CA ARG A 6 -15.40 -16.12 4.31
C ARG A 6 -13.92 -16.28 4.71
N PRO A 7 -13.01 -16.53 3.78
CA PRO A 7 -11.57 -16.50 4.08
C PRO A 7 -11.16 -15.06 4.38
N ARG A 8 -10.86 -14.79 5.64
CA ARG A 8 -10.53 -13.45 6.18
C ARG A 8 -9.04 -13.19 6.35
N THR A 9 -8.16 -13.94 5.73
CA THR A 9 -6.76 -14.04 6.17
C THR A 9 -5.72 -13.24 5.38
N ALA A 10 -6.06 -12.63 4.23
CA ALA A 10 -5.07 -11.99 3.36
C ALA A 10 -4.84 -10.49 3.55
N THR A 11 -5.75 -9.78 4.20
CA THR A 11 -5.79 -8.30 4.17
C THR A 11 -4.99 -7.63 5.31
N ARG A 12 -4.30 -8.38 6.16
CA ARG A 12 -3.93 -7.89 7.49
C ARG A 12 -2.50 -7.38 7.66
N TRP A 13 -1.59 -7.83 6.81
CA TRP A 13 -0.17 -7.49 6.92
C TRP A 13 0.20 -6.16 6.29
N ALA A 14 -0.49 -5.82 5.24
CA ALA A 14 -0.29 -4.59 4.50
C ALA A 14 -0.68 -3.34 5.28
N LEU A 15 -1.61 -3.47 6.22
CA LEU A 15 -2.00 -2.33 7.05
C LEU A 15 -0.84 -1.71 7.83
N LEU A 16 0.27 -2.41 8.00
CA LEU A 16 1.29 -2.00 8.95
C LEU A 16 2.62 -1.60 8.33
N LEU A 17 3.11 -2.40 7.40
CA LEU A 17 4.12 -1.91 6.47
C LEU A 17 3.47 -1.02 5.41
N GLY A 18 2.21 -1.27 5.07
CA GLY A 18 1.45 -0.48 4.13
C GLY A 18 1.15 0.94 4.62
N ILE A 19 0.84 1.17 5.88
CA ILE A 19 0.68 2.55 6.41
C ILE A 19 2.03 3.26 6.50
N ALA A 20 3.12 2.55 6.75
CA ALA A 20 4.47 3.11 6.76
C ALA A 20 5.17 3.06 5.40
N LEU A 21 4.81 2.13 4.51
CA LEU A 21 5.49 1.86 3.24
C LEU A 21 4.57 1.93 2.00
N ALA A 22 3.25 1.87 2.15
CA ALA A 22 2.31 1.85 1.02
C ALA A 22 1.92 3.23 0.49
N LEU A 23 2.53 4.24 0.99
CA LEU A 23 2.36 5.57 0.48
C LEU A 23 3.73 5.99 0.00
N PRO A 24 4.12 6.06 -1.14
CA PRO A 24 4.26 7.20 -1.99
C PRO A 24 4.82 7.01 -3.42
N TRP A 25 4.32 7.85 -4.31
CA TRP A 25 4.78 7.86 -5.69
C TRP A 25 4.78 9.28 -6.29
N LEU A 26 5.88 9.93 -6.43
CA LEU A 26 5.97 11.22 -7.12
C LEU A 26 7.09 11.37 -8.14
N SER A 27 6.72 12.14 -9.13
CA SER A 27 7.39 12.44 -10.36
C SER A 27 8.61 13.33 -10.22
N ALA A 28 9.64 13.03 -10.98
CA ALA A 28 10.44 14.06 -11.62
C ALA A 28 10.21 13.92 -13.13
N CYS A 29 9.85 15.00 -13.81
CA CYS A 29 9.78 15.08 -15.26
C CYS A 29 11.16 14.78 -15.86
N ARG A 30 11.23 13.72 -16.68
CA ARG A 30 12.24 13.57 -17.72
C ARG A 30 11.54 13.17 -19.01
N PRO A 31 11.97 13.69 -20.16
CA PRO A 31 11.30 13.44 -21.42
C PRO A 31 11.38 11.96 -21.80
N ALA A 32 10.33 11.51 -22.47
CA ALA A 32 10.24 10.17 -23.02
C ALA A 32 11.37 9.97 -24.04
N ALA A 33 12.21 8.99 -23.77
CA ALA A 33 13.05 8.37 -24.79
C ALA A 33 13.24 6.91 -24.42
N GLU A 34 13.00 6.07 -25.41
CA GLU A 34 13.38 4.66 -25.52
C GLU A 34 12.57 3.65 -24.71
N THR A 35 11.71 2.96 -25.43
CA THR A 35 11.31 1.58 -25.18
C THR A 35 12.56 0.68 -25.26
N ALA A 36 13.36 0.70 -24.20
CA ALA A 36 14.40 -0.30 -24.03
C ALA A 36 13.70 -1.57 -23.52
N SER A 37 13.88 -2.67 -24.23
CA SER A 37 13.73 -4.02 -23.71
C SER A 37 14.47 -4.07 -22.37
N VAL A 38 13.74 -4.21 -21.26
CA VAL A 38 14.34 -4.30 -19.93
C VAL A 38 15.04 -5.63 -19.87
N ASP A 39 16.33 -5.60 -20.08
CA ASP A 39 17.23 -6.74 -20.09
C ASP A 39 17.13 -7.46 -18.74
N ALA A 40 17.09 -8.79 -18.74
CA ALA A 40 17.08 -9.63 -17.55
C ALA A 40 18.31 -9.37 -16.63
N ALA A 41 19.36 -8.77 -17.16
CA ALA A 41 20.51 -8.26 -16.42
C ALA A 41 20.17 -7.02 -15.60
N GLY A 42 19.37 -6.08 -16.12
CA GLY A 42 18.89 -4.91 -15.38
C GLY A 42 17.96 -5.27 -14.21
N LEU A 43 17.20 -6.37 -14.33
CA LEU A 43 16.40 -6.93 -13.24
C LEU A 43 17.27 -7.54 -12.13
N ARG A 44 18.33 -8.22 -12.49
CA ARG A 44 19.29 -8.82 -11.54
C ARG A 44 20.06 -7.75 -10.75
N ASN A 45 20.42 -6.64 -11.36
CA ASN A 45 21.12 -5.54 -10.68
C ASN A 45 20.22 -4.74 -9.70
N ALA A 46 18.89 -4.94 -9.74
CA ALA A 46 17.97 -4.31 -8.82
C ALA A 46 17.61 -5.22 -7.63
N ALA A 47 18.01 -6.49 -7.66
CA ALA A 47 17.68 -7.46 -6.62
C ALA A 47 18.68 -7.40 -5.44
N ALA A 48 18.17 -7.63 -4.24
CA ALA A 48 18.95 -7.54 -3.01
C ALA A 48 19.91 -8.73 -2.85
N GLU A 49 21.20 -8.50 -2.77
CA GLU A 49 22.21 -9.56 -2.57
C GLU A 49 22.42 -9.90 -1.09
N ARG A 50 22.20 -8.94 -0.18
CA ARG A 50 22.25 -9.11 1.28
C ARG A 50 20.86 -8.98 1.87
N PRO A 51 20.58 -9.61 3.05
CA PRO A 51 19.26 -9.51 3.67
C PRO A 51 18.75 -8.08 3.83
N ILE A 52 19.62 -7.15 4.29
CA ILE A 52 19.27 -5.75 4.54
C ILE A 52 18.91 -4.99 3.25
N ASP A 53 19.47 -5.38 2.12
CA ASP A 53 19.24 -4.73 0.83
C ASP A 53 17.80 -4.94 0.35
N ALA A 54 17.15 -6.03 0.79
CA ALA A 54 15.73 -6.29 0.48
C ALA A 54 14.82 -5.11 0.89
N ILE A 55 15.12 -4.48 2.02
CA ILE A 55 14.36 -3.32 2.50
C ILE A 55 14.80 -2.03 1.79
N HIS A 56 16.12 -1.87 1.57
CA HIS A 56 16.65 -0.66 0.94
C HIS A 56 16.15 -0.48 -0.50
N VAL A 57 16.13 -1.55 -1.30
CA VAL A 57 15.64 -1.48 -2.69
C VAL A 57 14.13 -1.14 -2.74
N LEU A 58 13.33 -1.67 -1.82
CA LEU A 58 11.91 -1.35 -1.70
C LEU A 58 11.72 0.13 -1.30
N ARG A 59 12.43 0.58 -0.25
CA ARG A 59 12.43 1.98 0.21
C ARG A 59 12.76 2.93 -0.93
N ASP A 60 13.80 2.64 -1.69
CA ASP A 60 14.27 3.53 -2.76
C ASP A 60 13.26 3.63 -3.90
N ARG A 61 12.57 2.53 -4.25
CA ARG A 61 11.45 2.56 -5.20
C ARG A 61 10.28 3.38 -4.67
N LEU A 62 9.96 3.26 -3.39
CA LEU A 62 8.94 4.06 -2.75
C LEU A 62 9.31 5.55 -2.77
N LEU A 63 10.49 5.94 -2.41
CA LEU A 63 10.97 7.34 -2.48
C LEU A 63 10.98 7.87 -3.92
N ALA A 64 11.31 7.03 -4.90
CA ALA A 64 11.29 7.38 -6.32
C ALA A 64 9.87 7.41 -6.93
N ARG A 65 8.85 7.00 -6.20
CA ARG A 65 7.49 6.85 -6.72
C ARG A 65 7.38 5.87 -7.90
N ASP A 66 8.17 4.83 -7.88
CA ASP A 66 8.27 3.84 -8.95
C ASP A 66 7.58 2.52 -8.57
N GLY A 67 6.22 2.41 -8.72
CA GLY A 67 5.47 1.24 -8.42
C GLY A 67 5.66 0.05 -9.33
N ALA A 68 5.89 0.38 -10.53
CA ALA A 68 6.28 -0.66 -11.47
C ALA A 68 7.60 -1.29 -11.02
N GLY A 69 8.57 -0.45 -10.65
CA GLY A 69 9.84 -0.88 -10.10
C GLY A 69 9.71 -1.55 -8.73
N PHE A 70 8.84 -1.02 -7.86
CA PHE A 70 8.55 -1.64 -6.56
C PHE A 70 8.04 -3.08 -6.73
N ALA A 71 6.99 -3.30 -7.51
CA ALA A 71 6.45 -4.64 -7.75
C ALA A 71 7.49 -5.60 -8.32
N ARG A 72 8.39 -5.08 -9.16
CA ARG A 72 9.45 -5.86 -9.79
C ARG A 72 10.52 -6.31 -8.81
N VAL A 73 10.94 -5.45 -7.87
CA VAL A 73 11.96 -5.80 -6.87
C VAL A 73 11.38 -6.50 -5.64
N ALA A 74 10.07 -6.40 -5.42
CA ALA A 74 9.39 -7.04 -4.30
C ALA A 74 9.23 -8.56 -4.45
N LEU A 75 9.31 -9.08 -5.68
CA LEU A 75 9.07 -10.50 -5.98
C LEU A 75 10.20 -11.13 -6.81
N PRO A 76 10.45 -12.44 -6.63
CA PRO A 76 11.25 -13.20 -7.58
C PRO A 76 10.70 -13.06 -9.00
N PRO A 77 11.55 -13.03 -10.06
CA PRO A 77 11.10 -12.77 -11.44
C PRO A 77 10.00 -13.73 -11.93
N GLY A 78 10.11 -15.02 -11.57
CA GLY A 78 9.09 -16.03 -11.94
C GLY A 78 7.74 -15.76 -11.28
N LEU A 79 7.73 -15.39 -10.00
CA LEU A 79 6.50 -15.04 -9.26
C LEU A 79 5.91 -13.73 -9.77
N HIS A 80 6.75 -12.72 -10.05
CA HIS A 80 6.31 -11.46 -10.65
C HIS A 80 5.56 -11.70 -11.97
N ALA A 81 6.10 -12.55 -12.86
CA ALA A 81 5.48 -12.90 -14.14
C ALA A 81 4.12 -13.61 -13.94
N GLN A 82 4.01 -14.49 -12.95
CA GLN A 82 2.74 -15.16 -12.61
C GLN A 82 1.69 -14.17 -12.12
N VAL A 83 2.08 -13.25 -11.24
CA VAL A 83 1.19 -12.19 -10.74
C VAL A 83 0.77 -11.24 -11.86
N GLU A 84 1.68 -10.83 -12.75
CA GLU A 84 1.35 -10.01 -13.93
C GLU A 84 0.31 -10.71 -14.83
N THR A 85 0.45 -12.03 -15.04
CA THR A 85 -0.52 -12.83 -15.78
C THR A 85 -1.87 -12.93 -15.06
N ALA A 86 -1.85 -13.09 -13.74
CA ALA A 86 -3.05 -13.13 -12.92
C ALA A 86 -3.81 -11.78 -12.90
N TRP A 87 -3.09 -10.67 -12.93
CA TRP A 87 -3.68 -9.34 -13.09
C TRP A 87 -4.47 -9.22 -14.40
N ARG A 88 -3.86 -9.65 -15.51
CA ARG A 88 -4.50 -9.60 -16.84
C ARG A 88 -5.77 -10.46 -16.94
N SER A 89 -5.83 -11.51 -16.14
CA SER A 89 -7.03 -12.36 -16.03
C SER A 89 -8.00 -11.95 -14.90
N GLY A 90 -7.73 -10.83 -14.20
CA GLY A 90 -8.55 -10.35 -13.07
C GLY A 90 -8.49 -11.24 -11.83
N ARG A 91 -7.52 -12.18 -11.75
CA ARG A 91 -7.40 -13.12 -10.63
C ARG A 91 -6.54 -12.61 -9.48
N SER A 92 -5.81 -11.53 -9.65
CA SER A 92 -5.01 -10.89 -8.60
C SER A 92 -5.00 -9.39 -8.80
N THR A 93 -4.92 -8.65 -7.71
CA THR A 93 -4.63 -7.21 -7.68
C THR A 93 -3.45 -6.90 -6.75
N TRP A 94 -2.64 -7.93 -6.42
CA TRP A 94 -1.43 -7.71 -5.62
C TRP A 94 -0.49 -6.68 -6.31
N PRO A 95 0.12 -5.73 -5.62
CA PRO A 95 0.05 -5.45 -4.19
C PRO A 95 -1.07 -4.48 -3.79
N LEU A 96 -2.02 -4.09 -4.66
CA LEU A 96 -3.07 -3.13 -4.30
C LEU A 96 -3.96 -3.65 -3.18
N GLN A 97 -4.22 -4.96 -3.15
CA GLN A 97 -5.02 -5.60 -2.10
C GLN A 97 -4.37 -5.52 -0.71
N GLU A 98 -3.08 -5.18 -0.67
CA GLU A 98 -2.35 -4.97 0.57
C GLU A 98 -2.49 -3.53 1.09
N LEU A 99 -3.03 -2.62 0.28
CA LEU A 99 -3.25 -1.24 0.68
C LEU A 99 -4.49 -1.11 1.57
N PRO A 100 -4.47 -0.21 2.56
CA PRO A 100 -5.70 0.20 3.22
C PRO A 100 -6.70 0.69 2.18
N LEU A 101 -7.97 0.27 2.30
CA LEU A 101 -9.04 0.67 1.37
C LEU A 101 -8.85 0.15 -0.07
N ASP A 102 -8.17 -0.98 -0.25
CA ASP A 102 -7.95 -1.61 -1.55
C ASP A 102 -9.24 -1.75 -2.38
N GLY A 103 -10.31 -2.26 -1.76
CA GLY A 103 -11.63 -2.38 -2.36
C GLY A 103 -12.30 -1.05 -2.68
N ASP A 104 -11.81 0.05 -2.14
CA ASP A 104 -12.34 1.39 -2.33
C ASP A 104 -11.58 2.22 -3.38
N ILE A 105 -10.41 1.75 -3.85
CA ILE A 105 -9.66 2.43 -4.91
C ILE A 105 -10.54 2.74 -6.14
N PRO A 106 -11.32 1.79 -6.70
CA PRO A 106 -12.25 2.08 -7.79
C PRO A 106 -13.28 3.14 -7.43
N ARG A 107 -13.90 3.05 -6.25
CA ARG A 107 -14.89 4.03 -5.78
C ARG A 107 -14.29 5.41 -5.58
N MET A 108 -13.10 5.48 -5.01
CA MET A 108 -12.37 6.74 -4.81
C MET A 108 -12.02 7.39 -6.14
N LEU A 109 -11.49 6.63 -7.11
CA LEU A 109 -11.22 7.14 -8.44
C LEU A 109 -12.51 7.63 -9.14
N THR A 110 -13.60 6.86 -9.04
CA THR A 110 -14.92 7.27 -9.59
C THR A 110 -15.34 8.60 -8.99
N ALA A 111 -15.36 8.72 -7.67
CA ALA A 111 -15.79 9.94 -6.99
C ALA A 111 -14.92 11.16 -7.35
N LEU A 112 -13.61 10.96 -7.51
CA LEU A 112 -12.66 12.03 -7.86
C LEU A 112 -12.69 12.39 -9.36
N GLN A 113 -13.26 11.55 -10.22
CA GLN A 113 -13.38 11.78 -11.66
C GLN A 113 -14.75 12.33 -12.07
N GLU A 114 -15.70 12.44 -11.14
CA GLU A 114 -17.00 13.06 -11.41
C GLU A 114 -16.82 14.55 -11.79
N PRO A 115 -17.70 15.08 -12.64
CA PRO A 115 -17.75 16.53 -12.89
C PRO A 115 -17.87 17.29 -11.56
N ASP A 116 -17.07 18.32 -11.39
CA ASP A 116 -17.05 19.12 -10.14
C ASP A 116 -16.74 18.31 -8.86
N ALA A 117 -16.03 17.19 -8.96
CA ALA A 117 -15.72 16.30 -7.82
C ALA A 117 -15.22 17.06 -6.58
N ALA A 118 -14.26 17.97 -6.75
CA ALA A 118 -13.73 18.75 -5.63
C ALA A 118 -14.82 19.60 -4.93
N LYS A 119 -15.77 20.16 -5.69
CA LYS A 119 -16.89 20.92 -5.15
C LYS A 119 -17.87 20.03 -4.37
N GLY A 120 -18.21 18.86 -4.93
CA GLY A 120 -19.08 17.87 -4.27
C GLY A 120 -18.48 17.37 -2.96
N LEU A 121 -17.18 16.99 -2.98
CA LEU A 121 -16.44 16.57 -1.79
C LEU A 121 -16.36 17.68 -0.74
N MET A 122 -16.16 18.94 -1.16
CA MET A 122 -16.16 20.08 -0.23
C MET A 122 -17.53 20.36 0.38
N THR A 123 -18.61 20.12 -0.36
CA THR A 123 -19.96 20.24 0.20
C THR A 123 -20.17 19.21 1.32
N SER A 124 -19.81 17.95 1.06
CA SER A 124 -19.89 16.89 2.08
C SER A 124 -18.94 17.16 3.26
N PHE A 125 -17.73 17.62 2.99
CA PHE A 125 -16.76 17.96 4.04
C PHE A 125 -17.29 19.07 4.96
N ARG A 126 -17.83 20.16 4.38
CA ARG A 126 -18.36 21.27 5.16
C ARG A 126 -19.54 20.87 6.04
N SER A 127 -20.38 19.96 5.58
CA SER A 127 -21.53 19.49 6.36
C SER A 127 -21.18 18.53 7.49
N GLN A 128 -20.04 17.83 7.38
CA GLN A 128 -19.73 16.73 8.30
C GLN A 128 -18.48 16.98 9.17
N PHE A 129 -17.49 17.73 8.66
CA PHE A 129 -16.16 17.82 9.27
C PHE A 129 -15.69 19.25 9.56
N ALA A 130 -16.16 20.25 8.81
CA ALA A 130 -15.65 21.62 8.98
C ALA A 130 -15.98 22.15 10.37
N GLY A 131 -14.93 22.48 11.14
CA GLY A 131 -15.06 22.97 12.51
C GLY A 131 -15.47 21.91 13.54
N ALA A 132 -15.51 20.63 13.16
CA ALA A 132 -15.88 19.52 14.05
C ALA A 132 -14.67 18.92 14.78
N ASP A 133 -13.73 19.76 15.24
CA ASP A 133 -12.47 19.31 15.87
C ASP A 133 -12.71 18.33 17.03
N GLY A 134 -13.64 18.66 17.92
CA GLY A 134 -13.97 17.81 19.08
C GLY A 134 -14.54 16.45 18.69
N ASP A 135 -15.39 16.39 17.66
CA ASP A 135 -15.96 15.12 17.18
C ASP A 135 -14.89 14.27 16.47
N ILE A 136 -14.02 14.91 15.69
CA ILE A 136 -12.88 14.24 15.06
C ILE A 136 -11.93 13.68 16.13
N ASP A 137 -11.57 14.46 17.11
CA ASP A 137 -10.73 14.05 18.24
C ASP A 137 -11.33 12.83 18.97
N GLN A 138 -12.63 12.88 19.28
CA GLN A 138 -13.33 11.79 19.93
C GLN A 138 -13.32 10.52 19.05
N ALA A 139 -13.56 10.67 17.75
CA ALA A 139 -13.51 9.57 16.80
C ALA A 139 -12.11 8.94 16.72
N VAL A 140 -11.07 9.77 16.65
CA VAL A 140 -9.66 9.30 16.63
C VAL A 140 -9.34 8.51 17.90
N ARG A 141 -9.65 9.05 19.09
CA ARG A 141 -9.42 8.35 20.37
C ARG A 141 -10.15 7.01 20.41
N THR A 142 -11.39 7.00 19.96
CA THR A 142 -12.23 5.80 19.90
C THR A 142 -11.61 4.75 18.96
N LEU A 143 -11.21 5.14 17.75
CA LEU A 143 -10.59 4.25 16.77
C LEU A 143 -9.27 3.65 17.28
N VAL A 144 -8.43 4.45 17.94
CA VAL A 144 -7.18 3.96 18.53
C VAL A 144 -7.46 2.93 19.63
N VAL A 145 -8.39 3.20 20.54
CA VAL A 145 -8.74 2.29 21.64
C VAL A 145 -9.32 0.98 21.09
N PHE A 146 -10.30 1.05 20.19
CA PHE A 146 -10.92 -0.14 19.60
C PHE A 146 -9.94 -0.92 18.72
N GLY A 147 -9.15 -0.24 17.90
CA GLY A 147 -8.15 -0.87 17.04
C GLY A 147 -7.11 -1.65 17.85
N ARG A 148 -6.61 -1.06 18.93
CA ARG A 148 -5.68 -1.74 19.85
C ARG A 148 -6.34 -2.93 20.55
N GLY A 149 -7.59 -2.77 21.01
CA GLY A 149 -8.34 -3.85 21.63
C GLY A 149 -8.61 -5.02 20.69
N TYR A 150 -8.89 -4.74 19.42
CA TYR A 150 -9.04 -5.74 18.37
C TYR A 150 -7.72 -6.46 18.09
N LEU A 151 -6.64 -5.70 17.90
CA LEU A 151 -5.32 -6.20 17.61
C LEU A 151 -4.83 -7.22 18.67
N GLN A 152 -5.06 -6.95 19.95
CA GLN A 152 -4.65 -7.83 21.04
C GLN A 152 -5.36 -9.20 21.03
N LYS A 153 -6.55 -9.27 20.46
CA LYS A 153 -7.38 -10.47 20.42
C LYS A 153 -7.26 -11.24 19.11
N ASP A 154 -6.63 -10.67 18.11
CA ASP A 154 -6.54 -11.29 16.78
C ASP A 154 -5.39 -12.30 16.73
N PRO A 155 -5.69 -13.62 16.59
CA PRO A 155 -4.67 -14.66 16.57
C PRO A 155 -3.80 -14.66 15.29
N ASP A 156 -4.24 -13.96 14.27
CA ASP A 156 -3.53 -13.94 12.97
C ASP A 156 -2.26 -13.09 13.00
N TYR A 157 -2.03 -12.29 14.05
CA TYR A 157 -0.83 -11.49 14.21
C TYR A 157 0.16 -12.12 15.21
N SER A 158 1.43 -12.16 14.84
CA SER A 158 2.50 -12.48 15.78
C SER A 158 2.67 -11.38 16.83
N GLU A 159 3.42 -11.66 17.89
CA GLU A 159 3.68 -10.67 18.95
C GLU A 159 4.45 -9.45 18.41
N GLU A 160 5.44 -9.68 17.56
CA GLU A 160 6.21 -8.60 16.95
C GLU A 160 5.35 -7.72 16.06
N GLN A 161 4.44 -8.34 15.31
CA GLN A 161 3.50 -7.60 14.47
C GLN A 161 2.56 -6.77 15.31
N ARG A 162 1.98 -7.33 16.36
CA ARG A 162 1.12 -6.57 17.29
C ARG A 162 1.86 -5.38 17.88
N LYS A 163 3.12 -5.55 18.29
CA LYS A 163 3.95 -4.46 18.82
C LYS A 163 4.19 -3.37 17.77
N HIS A 164 4.48 -3.76 16.54
CA HIS A 164 4.68 -2.81 15.45
C HIS A 164 3.40 -2.03 15.14
N ILE A 165 2.27 -2.72 14.96
CA ILE A 165 0.96 -2.12 14.69
C ILE A 165 0.57 -1.14 15.80
N ASP A 166 0.73 -1.54 17.04
CA ASP A 166 0.39 -0.72 18.20
C ASP A 166 1.16 0.60 18.18
N GLN A 167 2.47 0.56 17.90
CA GLN A 167 3.30 1.75 17.76
C GLN A 167 2.82 2.66 16.63
N VAL A 168 2.51 2.08 15.46
CA VAL A 168 2.01 2.82 14.29
C VAL A 168 0.66 3.46 14.58
N MET A 169 -0.28 2.71 15.21
CA MET A 169 -1.58 3.27 15.59
C MET A 169 -1.46 4.45 16.55
N LEU A 170 -0.55 4.35 17.54
CA LEU A 170 -0.31 5.46 18.47
C LEU A 170 0.31 6.66 17.76
N ALA A 171 1.29 6.46 16.87
CA ALA A 171 1.92 7.54 16.13
C ALA A 171 0.93 8.28 15.22
N LEU A 172 0.10 7.52 14.49
CA LEU A 172 -0.93 8.11 13.62
C LEU A 172 -2.08 8.72 14.41
N GLY A 173 -2.44 8.15 15.57
CA GLY A 173 -3.44 8.72 16.47
C GLY A 173 -3.00 10.09 17.00
N ASP A 174 -1.77 10.20 17.51
CA ASP A 174 -1.24 11.47 17.99
C ASP A 174 -1.13 12.52 16.88
N TRP A 175 -0.68 12.09 15.69
CA TRP A 175 -0.68 12.98 14.52
C TRP A 175 -2.10 13.46 14.19
N ALA A 176 -3.08 12.55 14.14
CA ALA A 176 -4.45 12.90 13.78
C ALA A 176 -5.10 13.88 14.79
N LEU A 177 -4.78 13.75 16.08
CA LEU A 177 -5.22 14.68 17.12
C LEU A 177 -4.57 16.06 17.01
N ALA A 178 -3.39 16.16 16.42
CA ALA A 178 -2.66 17.41 16.24
C ALA A 178 -2.88 18.06 14.87
N ALA A 179 -3.31 17.27 13.88
CA ALA A 179 -3.48 17.73 12.51
C ALA A 179 -4.78 18.52 12.33
N PRO A 180 -4.78 19.61 11.54
CA PRO A 180 -5.97 20.42 11.29
C PRO A 180 -6.93 19.72 10.31
N LEU A 181 -7.49 18.57 10.72
CA LEU A 181 -8.33 17.72 9.85
C LEU A 181 -9.69 18.34 9.54
N SER A 182 -10.17 19.28 10.36
CA SER A 182 -11.44 20.00 10.16
C SER A 182 -11.31 21.26 9.28
N ASP A 183 -10.09 21.64 8.88
CA ASP A 183 -9.82 22.87 8.14
C ASP A 183 -10.32 22.79 6.68
N PRO A 184 -11.32 23.62 6.29
CA PRO A 184 -11.90 23.57 4.95
C PRO A 184 -10.96 24.06 3.84
N VAL A 185 -9.98 24.92 4.15
CA VAL A 185 -9.02 25.42 3.15
C VAL A 185 -8.05 24.30 2.78
N ARG A 186 -7.55 23.57 3.76
CA ARG A 186 -6.67 22.41 3.55
C ARG A 186 -7.39 21.28 2.83
N ALA A 187 -8.63 20.97 3.22
CA ALA A 187 -9.46 20.00 2.54
C ALA A 187 -9.71 20.39 1.07
N GLN A 188 -9.96 21.66 0.77
CA GLN A 188 -10.11 22.14 -0.60
C GLN A 188 -8.85 21.91 -1.43
N HIS A 189 -7.67 22.20 -0.91
CA HIS A 189 -6.41 21.95 -1.60
C HIS A 189 -6.20 20.45 -1.87
N LEU A 190 -6.46 19.60 -0.87
CA LEU A 190 -6.39 18.15 -1.02
C LEU A 190 -7.32 17.66 -2.12
N PHE A 191 -8.61 17.95 -2.04
CA PHE A 191 -9.61 17.44 -2.98
C PHE A 191 -9.37 17.95 -4.41
N SER A 192 -9.00 19.22 -4.57
CA SER A 192 -8.69 19.79 -5.88
C SER A 192 -7.47 19.10 -6.52
N ALA A 193 -6.41 18.87 -5.74
CA ALA A 193 -5.21 18.21 -6.22
C ALA A 193 -5.47 16.74 -6.59
N LEU A 194 -6.24 16.02 -5.77
CA LEU A 194 -6.59 14.62 -6.02
C LEU A 194 -7.51 14.46 -7.23
N ALA A 195 -8.55 15.29 -7.37
CA ALA A 195 -9.45 15.26 -8.52
C ALA A 195 -8.68 15.53 -9.83
N ALA A 196 -7.84 16.56 -9.85
CA ALA A 196 -6.99 16.88 -11.00
C ALA A 196 -6.02 15.74 -11.36
N THR A 197 -5.58 14.94 -10.39
CA THR A 197 -4.65 13.84 -10.65
C THR A 197 -5.38 12.55 -11.01
N ALA A 198 -6.55 12.28 -10.41
CA ALA A 198 -7.36 11.10 -10.70
C ALA A 198 -7.74 11.03 -12.19
N THR A 199 -8.12 12.14 -12.79
CA THR A 199 -8.43 12.21 -14.24
C THR A 199 -7.22 11.89 -15.13
N ARG A 200 -6.01 12.18 -14.65
CA ARG A 200 -4.76 11.94 -15.40
C ARG A 200 -4.19 10.53 -15.23
N THR A 201 -4.77 9.69 -14.39
CA THR A 201 -4.33 8.29 -14.25
C THR A 201 -4.54 7.48 -15.51
N GLY A 202 -5.54 7.83 -16.32
CA GLY A 202 -5.99 7.05 -17.48
C GLY A 202 -6.61 5.70 -17.08
N VAL A 203 -7.07 5.59 -15.82
CA VAL A 203 -7.89 4.49 -15.30
C VAL A 203 -9.29 5.08 -15.06
N ASP A 204 -10.32 4.51 -15.68
CA ASP A 204 -11.70 4.89 -15.43
C ASP A 204 -12.16 4.24 -14.10
N GLY A 205 -12.47 5.04 -13.10
CA GLY A 205 -12.87 4.54 -11.79
C GLY A 205 -14.08 3.58 -11.85
N ARG A 206 -15.04 3.85 -12.75
CA ARG A 206 -16.25 3.02 -12.95
C ARG A 206 -15.92 1.65 -13.55
N ARG A 207 -14.80 1.52 -14.23
CA ARG A 207 -14.33 0.28 -14.88
C ARG A 207 -12.92 -0.10 -14.41
N ALA A 208 -12.51 0.38 -13.23
CA ALA A 208 -11.13 0.25 -12.77
C ALA A 208 -10.62 -1.20 -12.80
N ASN A 209 -11.43 -2.18 -12.40
CA ASN A 209 -11.04 -3.59 -12.44
C ASN A 209 -10.79 -4.08 -13.87
N ALA A 210 -11.62 -3.68 -14.84
CA ALA A 210 -11.43 -4.03 -16.25
C ALA A 210 -10.20 -3.31 -16.83
N ASP A 211 -9.99 -2.05 -16.47
CA ASP A 211 -8.81 -1.30 -16.88
C ASP A 211 -7.52 -1.89 -16.26
N PHE A 212 -7.55 -2.28 -14.99
CA PHE A 212 -6.43 -2.96 -14.34
C PHE A 212 -6.10 -4.28 -15.03
N ALA A 213 -7.11 -5.10 -15.34
CA ALA A 213 -6.90 -6.35 -16.08
C ALA A 213 -6.30 -6.09 -17.48
N ARG A 214 -6.82 -5.11 -18.20
CA ARG A 214 -6.32 -4.72 -19.53
C ARG A 214 -4.88 -4.21 -19.50
N LEU A 215 -4.54 -3.40 -18.52
CA LEU A 215 -3.21 -2.80 -18.35
C LEU A 215 -2.18 -3.80 -17.80
N GLY A 216 -2.60 -4.69 -16.90
CA GLY A 216 -1.72 -5.52 -16.10
C GLY A 216 -1.15 -4.77 -14.90
N MET A 217 -0.41 -5.50 -14.04
CA MET A 217 0.13 -4.99 -12.79
C MET A 217 1.07 -3.79 -13.00
N THR A 218 2.10 -3.99 -13.80
CA THR A 218 3.17 -3.01 -14.00
C THR A 218 2.64 -1.67 -14.49
N ALA A 219 1.79 -1.68 -15.54
CA ALA A 219 1.25 -0.45 -16.08
C ALA A 219 0.21 0.21 -15.15
N SER A 220 -0.61 -0.58 -14.45
CA SER A 220 -1.58 -0.08 -13.47
C SER A 220 -0.88 0.64 -12.33
N LEU A 221 0.14 0.01 -11.74
CA LEU A 221 0.93 0.61 -10.67
C LEU A 221 1.65 1.88 -11.15
N GLY A 222 2.25 1.87 -12.33
CA GLY A 222 2.87 3.07 -12.91
C GLY A 222 1.89 4.24 -13.08
N ARG A 223 0.63 3.97 -13.44
CA ARG A 223 -0.42 5.00 -13.57
C ARG A 223 -0.91 5.52 -12.22
N LEU A 224 -1.14 4.61 -11.28
CA LEU A 224 -1.56 4.95 -9.93
C LEU A 224 -0.49 5.69 -9.13
N SER A 225 0.78 5.49 -9.48
CA SER A 225 1.92 6.14 -8.83
C SER A 225 1.78 7.65 -8.70
N ARG A 226 1.34 8.31 -9.75
CA ARG A 226 1.13 9.76 -9.76
C ARG A 226 0.02 10.19 -8.81
N PHE A 227 -1.04 9.41 -8.76
CA PHE A 227 -2.18 9.68 -7.88
C PHE A 227 -1.77 9.58 -6.40
N TYR A 228 -1.18 8.44 -6.02
CA TYR A 228 -0.69 8.27 -4.66
C TYR A 228 0.33 9.33 -4.28
N GLY A 229 1.19 9.70 -5.20
CA GLY A 229 2.15 10.72 -4.93
C GLY A 229 1.55 12.07 -4.65
N THR A 230 0.54 12.45 -5.38
CA THR A 230 -0.21 13.68 -5.06
C THR A 230 -0.83 13.57 -3.67
N LEU A 231 -1.44 12.43 -3.34
CA LEU A 231 -2.01 12.20 -2.00
C LEU A 231 -0.97 12.46 -0.90
N LEU A 232 0.22 11.86 -1.00
CA LEU A 232 1.23 12.01 0.05
C LEU A 232 1.83 13.41 0.12
N THR A 233 1.99 14.05 -1.02
CA THR A 233 2.40 15.44 -1.04
C THR A 233 1.37 16.31 -0.31
N GLN A 234 0.09 16.07 -0.56
CA GLN A 234 -0.96 16.81 0.13
C GLN A 234 -1.02 16.45 1.62
N MET A 235 -0.85 15.18 2.00
CA MET A 235 -0.77 14.78 3.41
C MET A 235 0.35 15.53 4.14
N ARG A 236 1.52 15.65 3.52
CA ARG A 236 2.63 16.42 4.07
C ARG A 236 2.34 17.92 4.13
N LEU A 237 1.88 18.51 3.02
CA LEU A 237 1.68 19.96 2.92
C LEU A 237 0.50 20.46 3.75
N GLN A 238 -0.60 19.73 3.75
CA GLN A 238 -1.84 20.19 4.41
C GLN A 238 -1.93 19.70 5.85
N TYR A 239 -1.41 18.52 6.16
CA TYR A 239 -1.63 17.86 7.45
C TYR A 239 -0.34 17.49 8.20
N GLY A 240 0.84 17.82 7.66
CA GLY A 240 2.12 17.60 8.32
C GLY A 240 2.57 16.14 8.41
N LEU A 241 1.89 15.20 7.73
CA LEU A 241 2.29 13.79 7.73
C LEU A 241 3.28 13.52 6.60
N ASP A 242 4.55 13.43 6.94
CA ASP A 242 5.66 13.25 5.98
C ASP A 242 6.17 11.80 5.97
N PHE A 243 5.62 11.00 5.07
CA PHE A 243 6.06 9.61 4.88
C PHE A 243 7.44 9.50 4.26
N ASP A 244 7.85 10.48 3.44
CA ASP A 244 9.21 10.47 2.88
C ASP A 244 10.27 10.66 3.95
N ALA A 245 9.99 11.54 4.93
CA ALA A 245 10.85 11.67 6.09
C ALA A 245 10.92 10.37 6.89
N SER A 246 9.78 9.68 7.06
CA SER A 246 9.74 8.37 7.73
C SER A 246 10.60 7.34 6.97
N LEU A 247 10.47 7.23 5.65
CA LEU A 247 11.28 6.33 4.83
C LEU A 247 12.77 6.67 4.85
N ARG A 248 13.13 7.96 4.86
CA ARG A 248 14.54 8.39 4.95
C ARG A 248 15.14 8.14 6.32
N SER A 249 14.32 8.14 7.38
CA SER A 249 14.79 7.83 8.75
C SER A 249 15.01 6.33 8.98
N LEU A 250 14.63 5.48 8.02
CA LEU A 250 14.68 4.04 8.16
C LEU A 250 16.12 3.53 8.29
N HIS A 251 16.42 2.96 9.44
CA HIS A 251 17.64 2.19 9.71
C HIS A 251 17.30 0.71 9.73
N VAL A 252 18.09 -0.09 9.01
CA VAL A 252 17.90 -1.53 8.89
C VAL A 252 19.12 -2.25 9.46
N SER A 253 18.89 -3.20 10.34
CA SER A 253 19.93 -4.05 10.90
C SER A 253 19.54 -5.52 10.85
N LEU A 254 20.54 -6.40 10.76
CA LEU A 254 20.32 -7.84 10.79
C LEU A 254 20.14 -8.30 12.25
N ALA A 255 18.96 -8.82 12.58
CA ALA A 255 18.70 -9.35 13.90
C ALA A 255 19.10 -10.83 14.00
N GLN A 256 18.82 -11.64 12.97
CA GLN A 256 19.15 -13.07 12.91
C GLN A 256 19.22 -13.53 11.46
N GLN A 257 20.08 -14.50 11.16
CA GLN A 257 20.09 -15.21 9.88
C GLN A 257 20.36 -16.70 10.08
N THR A 258 19.63 -17.53 9.35
CA THR A 258 19.82 -18.98 9.32
C THR A 258 19.60 -19.46 7.89
N GLY A 259 20.68 -19.82 7.20
CA GLY A 259 20.63 -20.25 5.81
C GLY A 259 19.99 -19.16 4.90
N ASP A 260 18.92 -19.53 4.24
CA ASP A 260 18.16 -18.69 3.30
C ASP A 260 17.02 -17.88 3.96
N THR A 261 16.98 -17.82 5.27
CA THR A 261 16.02 -16.99 6.02
C THR A 261 16.76 -16.01 6.94
N ALA A 262 16.24 -14.80 7.07
CA ALA A 262 16.74 -13.83 8.03
C ALA A 262 15.61 -13.01 8.63
N ARG A 263 15.90 -12.40 9.79
CA ARG A 263 15.03 -11.44 10.46
C ARG A 263 15.76 -10.11 10.52
N LEU A 264 15.12 -9.06 10.07
CA LEU A 264 15.66 -7.72 10.07
C LEU A 264 14.94 -6.87 11.10
N ARG A 265 15.71 -6.06 11.81
CA ARG A 265 15.19 -5.01 12.65
C ARG A 265 15.14 -3.71 11.84
N LEU A 266 13.98 -3.09 11.84
CA LEU A 266 13.70 -1.80 11.24
C LEU A 266 13.46 -0.79 12.36
N ASP A 267 14.21 0.29 12.38
CA ASP A 267 14.00 1.43 13.27
C ASP A 267 13.76 2.67 12.41
N TYR A 268 12.67 3.37 12.63
CA TYR A 268 12.31 4.57 11.87
C TYR A 268 11.44 5.53 12.70
N VAL A 269 11.22 6.73 12.19
CA VAL A 269 10.35 7.73 12.84
C VAL A 269 9.08 7.93 12.01
N LEU A 270 7.92 7.77 12.60
CA LEU A 270 6.63 8.05 11.99
C LEU A 270 5.90 9.11 12.79
N ALA A 271 5.54 10.21 12.13
CA ALA A 271 4.83 11.32 12.77
C ALA A 271 5.48 11.79 14.09
N GLY A 272 6.81 11.84 14.12
CA GLY A 272 7.58 12.25 15.29
C GLY A 272 7.82 11.16 16.35
N ARG A 273 7.22 9.96 16.21
CA ARG A 273 7.43 8.85 17.14
C ARG A 273 8.42 7.83 16.59
N PRO A 274 9.36 7.32 17.42
CA PRO A 274 10.20 6.19 17.04
C PRO A 274 9.38 4.92 16.95
N ILE A 275 9.60 4.15 15.89
CA ILE A 275 8.95 2.87 15.60
C ILE A 275 10.02 1.81 15.40
N THR A 276 9.81 0.63 15.98
CA THR A 276 10.64 -0.54 15.76
C THR A 276 9.79 -1.70 15.24
N ALA A 277 10.27 -2.38 14.19
CA ALA A 277 9.66 -3.59 13.65
C ALA A 277 10.69 -4.71 13.47
N ILE A 278 10.25 -5.95 13.52
CA ILE A 278 11.02 -7.11 13.09
C ILE A 278 10.29 -7.72 11.89
N VAL A 279 11.01 -7.84 10.77
CA VAL A 279 10.44 -8.38 9.53
C VAL A 279 11.23 -9.58 9.03
N PRO A 280 10.56 -10.65 8.58
CA PRO A 280 11.21 -11.79 7.97
C PRO A 280 11.59 -11.50 6.52
N VAL A 281 12.75 -11.97 6.10
CA VAL A 281 13.18 -11.98 4.70
C VAL A 281 13.64 -13.38 4.31
N VAL A 282 13.46 -13.72 3.04
CA VAL A 282 13.80 -15.03 2.47
C VAL A 282 14.67 -14.86 1.25
N ARG A 283 15.63 -15.75 1.09
CA ARG A 283 16.50 -15.80 -0.08
C ARG A 283 15.93 -16.79 -1.10
N ILE A 284 15.72 -16.34 -2.32
CA ILE A 284 15.21 -17.14 -3.44
C ILE A 284 16.08 -16.80 -4.65
N ASP A 285 16.60 -17.84 -5.31
CA ASP A 285 17.48 -17.73 -6.49
C ASP A 285 18.66 -16.76 -6.27
N GLY A 286 19.24 -16.78 -5.06
CA GLY A 286 20.39 -15.96 -4.70
C GLY A 286 20.06 -14.53 -4.23
N HIS A 287 18.81 -14.11 -4.27
CA HIS A 287 18.37 -12.75 -3.90
C HIS A 287 17.40 -12.75 -2.71
N TRP A 288 17.42 -11.67 -1.92
CA TRP A 288 16.61 -11.56 -0.72
C TRP A 288 15.33 -10.75 -0.99
N TYR A 289 14.21 -11.24 -0.44
CA TYR A 289 12.89 -10.65 -0.58
C TYR A 289 12.20 -10.58 0.78
N LEU A 290 11.28 -9.62 0.96
CA LEU A 290 10.38 -9.62 2.11
C LEU A 290 9.51 -10.89 2.05
N ALA A 291 9.58 -11.74 3.09
CA ALA A 291 8.89 -13.03 3.09
C ALA A 291 7.38 -12.83 2.95
N ASP A 292 6.83 -11.85 3.66
CA ASP A 292 5.39 -11.56 3.64
C ASP A 292 4.90 -11.21 2.22
N TYR A 293 5.64 -10.38 1.47
CA TYR A 293 5.25 -10.04 0.08
C TYR A 293 5.27 -11.25 -0.86
N VAL A 294 6.24 -12.13 -0.68
CA VAL A 294 6.30 -13.36 -1.47
C VAL A 294 5.12 -14.27 -1.14
N ASP A 295 4.78 -14.40 0.13
CA ASP A 295 3.67 -15.25 0.58
C ASP A 295 2.31 -14.64 0.23
N ASP A 296 2.13 -13.32 0.32
CA ASP A 296 0.90 -12.64 -0.10
C ASP A 296 0.68 -12.77 -1.61
N ALA A 297 1.73 -12.57 -2.40
CA ALA A 297 1.65 -12.79 -3.84
C ALA A 297 1.26 -14.24 -4.18
N ARG A 298 1.85 -15.24 -3.51
CA ARG A 298 1.48 -16.66 -3.69
C ARG A 298 0.02 -16.91 -3.28
N ARG A 299 -0.42 -16.36 -2.14
CA ARG A 299 -1.82 -16.49 -1.69
C ARG A 299 -2.80 -15.86 -2.68
N SER A 300 -2.45 -14.70 -3.24
CA SER A 300 -3.29 -14.04 -4.24
C SER A 300 -3.51 -14.89 -5.48
N LEU A 301 -2.52 -15.71 -5.85
CA LEU A 301 -2.63 -16.66 -6.96
C LEU A 301 -3.46 -17.91 -6.60
N ALA A 302 -3.38 -18.39 -5.36
CA ALA A 302 -4.07 -19.60 -4.89
C ALA A 302 -5.56 -19.35 -4.61
N GLY A 303 -5.92 -18.20 -4.08
CA GLY A 303 -7.29 -17.89 -3.62
C GLY A 303 -8.38 -17.91 -4.71
N HIS A 304 -8.02 -17.85 -5.97
CA HIS A 304 -8.94 -17.95 -7.12
C HIS A 304 -9.03 -19.35 -7.73
N SER A 305 -8.11 -20.26 -7.40
CA SER A 305 -8.19 -21.66 -7.88
C SER A 305 -9.26 -22.48 -7.16
N ALA A 306 -9.73 -22.05 -5.98
CA ALA A 306 -10.74 -22.77 -5.20
C ALA A 306 -12.20 -22.42 -5.59
N ALA A 307 -12.42 -21.48 -6.52
CA ALA A 307 -13.74 -20.97 -6.86
C ALA A 307 -14.29 -21.50 -8.20
N THR A 308 -13.68 -22.52 -8.83
CA THR A 308 -14.29 -23.18 -10.00
C THR A 308 -15.25 -24.28 -9.51
N PRO A 309 -16.58 -24.10 -9.59
CA PRO A 309 -17.50 -25.19 -9.32
C PRO A 309 -17.28 -26.25 -10.41
N ALA A 310 -17.04 -27.48 -10.01
CA ALA A 310 -17.09 -28.62 -10.92
C ALA A 310 -18.44 -28.60 -11.64
N ALA A 311 -18.45 -28.32 -12.93
CA ALA A 311 -19.61 -28.45 -13.78
C ALA A 311 -20.09 -29.89 -13.69
N GLY A 312 -21.25 -30.08 -13.06
CA GLY A 312 -21.86 -31.37 -12.86
C GLY A 312 -22.08 -32.06 -14.19
N ARG A 313 -21.47 -33.21 -14.34
CA ARG A 313 -21.96 -34.21 -15.29
C ARG A 313 -23.30 -34.72 -14.77
N GLN A 314 -24.35 -34.29 -15.40
CA GLN A 314 -25.60 -35.04 -15.33
C GLN A 314 -25.61 -36.03 -16.50
N SER A 315 -25.59 -37.31 -16.15
CA SER A 315 -25.97 -38.43 -17.01
C SER A 315 -27.45 -38.64 -16.88
#